data_ab1d840d2e1eff738e71a786c2dd37af
#
_entry.id   ab1d840d2e1eff738e71a786c2dd37af
#
_cell.length_a   1.000
_cell.length_b   1.000
_cell.length_c   1.000
_cell.angle_alpha   90.00
_cell.angle_beta   90.00
_cell.angle_gamma   90.00
#
_symmetry.space_group_name_H-M   'P 1'
#
loop_
_entity.id
_entity.type
_entity.pdbx_description
1 polymer ?
#
loop_
_entity_poly.entity_id
_entity_poly.type
_entity_poly.pdbx_seq_one_letter_code
_entity_poly.pdbx_strand_id
1 'polypeptide(L)'
;ILFTGGDPLFMKTKILEGYIDAILQADLPNLRTIRIGSKSLSYWPYRFLTDNDADALLALFEKIVSNGIHLAIMAHFNHPRELSTTAVELAISRIRQTGAQIRTQSPVLNHINNDPDLWATMWQRQVEMGIIPYYMFVARNTGAQHYFSIPLEEAWRIFRKAYQQVSGLARTVRGPVMSCDPGKVQVLGVSDIMNEKVYVLRALQHRNPKHVMKPFYAQYDPHAIWYNQLKPAFGKEKFFFE
;
A
#
# COMPACT_ATOMS: atom_id res chain seq x y z
N ILE A 1 -3.07 -7.20 -13.96
CA ILE A 1 -1.90 -6.39 -14.41
C ILE A 1 -1.68 -5.24 -13.42
N LEU A 2 -0.42 -4.83 -13.22
CA LEU A 2 -0.04 -3.67 -12.40
C LEU A 2 0.90 -2.78 -13.20
N PHE A 3 0.48 -1.53 -13.41
CA PHE A 3 1.35 -0.47 -13.87
C PHE A 3 2.08 0.14 -12.66
N THR A 4 3.40 0.10 -12.69
CA THR A 4 4.28 0.59 -11.63
C THR A 4 5.67 0.89 -12.22
N GLY A 5 6.54 1.52 -11.44
CA GLY A 5 7.86 1.95 -11.88
C GLY A 5 7.83 3.39 -12.39
N GLY A 6 8.57 4.30 -11.71
CA GLY A 6 8.28 5.71 -11.80
C GLY A 6 6.84 5.98 -11.32
N ASP A 7 6.20 7.01 -11.82
CA ASP A 7 4.77 7.22 -11.63
C ASP A 7 4.06 7.09 -13.00
N PRO A 8 3.23 6.04 -13.22
CA PRO A 8 2.56 5.82 -14.51
C PRO A 8 1.66 6.98 -14.95
N LEU A 9 1.10 7.73 -14.00
CA LEU A 9 0.22 8.85 -14.31
C LEU A 9 0.96 10.14 -14.68
N PHE A 10 2.31 10.12 -14.62
CA PHE A 10 3.15 11.16 -15.19
C PHE A 10 3.19 11.11 -16.72
N MET A 11 2.92 9.96 -17.31
CA MET A 11 2.83 9.81 -18.75
C MET A 11 1.66 10.64 -19.33
N LYS A 12 1.84 11.15 -20.55
CA LYS A 12 0.70 11.68 -21.31
C LYS A 12 -0.35 10.58 -21.50
N THR A 13 -1.62 10.94 -21.40
CA THR A 13 -2.73 9.98 -21.50
C THR A 13 -2.67 9.14 -22.76
N LYS A 14 -2.31 9.71 -23.91
CA LYS A 14 -2.17 8.98 -25.18
C LYS A 14 -1.16 7.82 -25.11
N ILE A 15 -0.09 7.95 -24.31
CA ILE A 15 0.91 6.88 -24.14
C ILE A 15 0.31 5.77 -23.28
N LEU A 16 -0.33 6.11 -22.16
CA LEU A 16 -0.98 5.14 -21.29
C LEU A 16 -2.13 4.42 -22.02
N GLU A 17 -2.91 5.15 -22.82
CA GLU A 17 -3.97 4.62 -23.67
C GLU A 17 -3.45 3.56 -24.64
N GLY A 18 -2.32 3.80 -25.30
CA GLY A 18 -1.71 2.80 -26.17
C GLY A 18 -1.38 1.49 -25.47
N TYR A 19 -0.89 1.53 -24.22
CA TYR A 19 -0.67 0.32 -23.43
C TYR A 19 -1.98 -0.37 -23.04
N ILE A 20 -2.98 0.40 -22.64
CA ILE A 20 -4.30 -0.15 -22.27
C ILE A 20 -4.97 -0.78 -23.47
N ASP A 21 -4.96 -0.13 -24.64
CA ASP A 21 -5.56 -0.66 -25.85
C ASP A 21 -4.91 -1.96 -26.30
N ALA A 22 -3.58 -2.03 -26.25
CA ALA A 22 -2.88 -3.27 -26.54
C ALA A 22 -3.28 -4.43 -25.59
N ILE A 23 -3.50 -4.12 -24.30
CA ILE A 23 -3.96 -5.10 -23.31
C ILE A 23 -5.41 -5.53 -23.58
N LEU A 24 -6.29 -4.58 -23.89
CA LEU A 24 -7.70 -4.88 -24.17
C LEU A 24 -7.87 -5.71 -25.46
N GLN A 25 -7.04 -5.43 -26.48
CA GLN A 25 -7.05 -6.16 -27.75
C GLN A 25 -6.42 -7.55 -27.66
N ALA A 26 -5.58 -7.81 -26.65
CA ALA A 26 -4.86 -9.08 -26.52
C ALA A 26 -5.75 -10.26 -26.08
N ASP A 27 -7.07 -10.06 -25.85
CA ASP A 27 -8.05 -11.07 -25.43
C ASP A 27 -7.53 -12.02 -24.34
N LEU A 28 -7.11 -11.42 -23.22
CA LEU A 28 -6.53 -12.14 -22.11
C LEU A 28 -7.63 -12.74 -21.21
N PRO A 29 -7.93 -14.06 -21.30
CA PRO A 29 -9.12 -14.65 -20.69
C PRO A 29 -9.14 -14.57 -19.15
N ASN A 30 -7.97 -14.38 -18.52
CA ASN A 30 -7.81 -14.28 -17.07
C ASN A 30 -7.63 -12.83 -16.57
N LEU A 31 -7.68 -11.84 -17.46
CA LEU A 31 -7.58 -10.45 -17.06
C LEU A 31 -8.88 -10.01 -16.38
N ARG A 32 -8.82 -9.70 -15.09
CA ARG A 32 -9.95 -9.21 -14.30
C ARG A 32 -9.69 -7.85 -13.68
N THR A 33 -8.43 -7.47 -13.51
CA THR A 33 -8.05 -6.27 -12.77
C THR A 33 -6.85 -5.60 -13.40
N ILE A 34 -6.95 -4.28 -13.57
CA ILE A 34 -5.81 -3.39 -13.83
C ILE A 34 -5.59 -2.53 -12.60
N ARG A 35 -4.35 -2.43 -12.15
CA ARG A 35 -3.93 -1.55 -11.06
C ARG A 35 -2.91 -0.54 -11.55
N ILE A 36 -3.05 0.70 -11.12
CA ILE A 36 -2.12 1.78 -11.44
C ILE A 36 -1.59 2.34 -10.12
N GLY A 37 -0.30 2.17 -9.84
CA GLY A 37 0.37 2.70 -8.66
C GLY A 37 0.84 4.13 -8.91
N SER A 38 0.36 5.09 -8.10
CA SER A 38 0.67 6.50 -8.32
C SER A 38 0.69 7.30 -7.02
N LYS A 39 1.56 8.31 -6.97
CA LYS A 39 1.54 9.35 -5.95
C LYS A 39 0.95 10.67 -6.50
N SER A 40 0.63 10.75 -7.77
CA SER A 40 0.16 11.99 -8.43
C SER A 40 -1.04 12.60 -7.74
N LEU A 41 -1.95 11.78 -7.19
CA LEU A 41 -3.14 12.28 -6.50
C LEU A 41 -2.81 13.15 -5.27
N SER A 42 -1.67 12.93 -4.61
CA SER A 42 -1.25 13.70 -3.43
C SER A 42 -0.45 14.96 -3.78
N TYR A 43 0.43 14.92 -4.76
CA TYR A 43 1.29 16.07 -5.08
C TYR A 43 0.91 16.82 -6.35
N TRP A 44 0.08 16.24 -7.20
CA TRP A 44 -0.36 16.81 -8.48
C TRP A 44 -1.81 16.47 -8.80
N PRO A 45 -2.79 16.85 -7.93
CA PRO A 45 -4.21 16.57 -8.16
C PRO A 45 -4.76 17.22 -9.44
N TYR A 46 -4.13 18.29 -9.90
CA TYR A 46 -4.49 18.97 -11.15
C TYR A 46 -4.34 18.06 -12.38
N ARG A 47 -3.55 16.99 -12.30
CA ARG A 47 -3.48 15.91 -13.29
C ARG A 47 -4.86 15.34 -13.64
N PHE A 48 -5.79 15.41 -12.71
CA PHE A 48 -7.16 14.89 -12.85
C PHE A 48 -8.21 16.01 -12.98
N LEU A 49 -7.79 17.27 -12.95
CA LEU A 49 -8.70 18.42 -12.93
C LEU A 49 -8.54 19.34 -14.15
N THR A 50 -7.36 19.88 -14.33
CA THR A 50 -7.12 20.99 -15.25
C THR A 50 -5.97 20.79 -16.24
N ASP A 51 -5.23 19.70 -16.15
CA ASP A 51 -4.24 19.35 -17.15
C ASP A 51 -4.92 19.18 -18.52
N ASN A 52 -4.20 19.52 -19.60
CA ASN A 52 -4.76 19.52 -20.95
C ASN A 52 -5.36 18.19 -21.40
N ASP A 53 -4.92 17.07 -20.79
CA ASP A 53 -5.41 15.72 -21.08
C ASP A 53 -6.11 15.07 -19.87
N ALA A 54 -6.55 15.86 -18.88
CA ALA A 54 -7.22 15.36 -17.68
C ALA A 54 -8.52 14.61 -18.01
N ASP A 55 -9.36 15.19 -18.86
CA ASP A 55 -10.61 14.56 -19.28
C ASP A 55 -10.38 13.29 -20.10
N ALA A 56 -9.36 13.28 -20.96
CA ALA A 56 -8.97 12.10 -21.70
C ALA A 56 -8.47 10.97 -20.77
N LEU A 57 -7.78 11.31 -19.69
CA LEU A 57 -7.33 10.33 -18.68
C LEU A 57 -8.52 9.70 -17.96
N LEU A 58 -9.51 10.50 -17.58
CA LEU A 58 -10.73 9.99 -16.91
C LEU A 58 -11.56 9.15 -17.88
N ALA A 59 -11.70 9.56 -19.14
CA ALA A 59 -12.35 8.78 -20.18
C ALA A 59 -11.63 7.42 -20.40
N LEU A 60 -10.30 7.38 -20.32
CA LEU A 60 -9.55 6.13 -20.36
C LEU A 60 -9.87 5.22 -19.16
N PHE A 61 -10.06 5.77 -17.96
CA PHE A 61 -10.48 4.99 -16.80
C PHE A 61 -11.90 4.43 -16.97
N GLU A 62 -12.83 5.22 -17.49
CA GLU A 62 -14.18 4.77 -17.85
C GLU A 62 -14.15 3.67 -18.92
N LYS A 63 -13.30 3.80 -19.93
CA LYS A 63 -13.08 2.79 -20.97
C LYS A 63 -12.64 1.46 -20.37
N ILE A 64 -11.70 1.45 -19.42
CA ILE A 64 -11.26 0.22 -18.74
C ILE A 64 -12.43 -0.43 -17.98
N VAL A 65 -13.18 0.37 -17.20
CA VAL A 65 -14.30 -0.12 -16.39
C VAL A 65 -15.44 -0.64 -17.25
N SER A 66 -15.80 0.07 -18.33
CA SER A 66 -16.87 -0.32 -19.27
C SER A 66 -16.55 -1.62 -20.03
N ASN A 67 -15.27 -1.98 -20.15
CA ASN A 67 -14.85 -3.28 -20.69
C ASN A 67 -14.91 -4.42 -19.64
N GLY A 68 -15.56 -4.20 -18.50
CA GLY A 68 -15.74 -5.21 -17.44
C GLY A 68 -14.48 -5.46 -16.60
N ILE A 69 -13.44 -4.62 -16.71
CA ILE A 69 -12.20 -4.76 -15.97
C ILE A 69 -12.25 -3.89 -14.72
N HIS A 70 -11.97 -4.48 -13.56
CA HIS A 70 -11.86 -3.74 -12.32
C HIS A 70 -10.59 -2.86 -12.33
N LEU A 71 -10.77 -1.53 -12.36
CA LEU A 71 -9.67 -0.57 -12.26
C LEU A 71 -9.47 -0.15 -10.81
N ALA A 72 -8.24 -0.30 -10.30
CA ALA A 72 -7.86 0.15 -8.97
C ALA A 72 -6.65 1.10 -9.04
N ILE A 73 -6.84 2.34 -8.62
CA ILE A 73 -5.76 3.30 -8.40
C ILE A 73 -5.15 3.02 -7.03
N MET A 74 -3.88 2.62 -7.02
CA MET A 74 -3.11 2.38 -5.80
C MET A 74 -2.46 3.68 -5.37
N ALA A 75 -3.23 4.54 -4.69
CA ALA A 75 -2.84 5.89 -4.35
C ALA A 75 -1.91 5.92 -3.14
N HIS A 76 -0.86 6.73 -3.21
CA HIS A 76 0.13 6.88 -2.17
C HIS A 76 -0.07 8.20 -1.42
N PHE A 77 -0.42 8.11 -0.13
CA PHE A 77 -0.54 9.25 0.78
C PHE A 77 0.30 9.01 2.04
N ASN A 78 1.22 9.90 2.34
CA ASN A 78 2.10 9.79 3.51
C ASN A 78 1.57 10.54 4.75
N HIS A 79 0.70 11.52 4.56
CA HIS A 79 0.27 12.40 5.64
C HIS A 79 -1.18 12.87 5.43
N PRO A 80 -2.00 13.06 6.48
CA PRO A 80 -3.38 13.54 6.34
C PRO A 80 -3.49 14.92 5.67
N ARG A 81 -2.45 15.76 5.74
CA ARG A 81 -2.42 17.04 5.00
C ARG A 81 -2.51 16.86 3.48
N GLU A 82 -2.03 15.75 2.94
CA GLU A 82 -2.15 15.45 1.50
C GLU A 82 -3.62 15.20 1.08
N LEU A 83 -4.53 15.00 2.05
CA LEU A 83 -5.96 14.79 1.85
C LEU A 83 -6.82 16.03 2.24
N SER A 84 -6.20 17.16 2.58
CA SER A 84 -6.92 18.32 3.13
C SER A 84 -7.23 19.42 2.13
N THR A 85 -6.81 19.28 0.87
CA THR A 85 -7.04 20.30 -0.16
C THR A 85 -8.28 20.00 -0.99
N THR A 86 -9.04 21.03 -1.33
CA THR A 86 -10.19 20.92 -2.23
C THR A 86 -9.82 20.29 -3.57
N ALA A 87 -8.62 20.56 -4.08
CA ALA A 87 -8.15 19.96 -5.33
C ALA A 87 -8.06 18.43 -5.23
N VAL A 88 -7.53 17.89 -4.12
CA VAL A 88 -7.45 16.43 -3.91
C VAL A 88 -8.84 15.83 -3.74
N GLU A 89 -9.75 16.48 -3.00
CA GLU A 89 -11.13 16.04 -2.84
C GLU A 89 -11.86 15.93 -4.19
N LEU A 90 -11.75 16.96 -5.02
CA LEU A 90 -12.34 16.98 -6.37
C LEU A 90 -11.72 15.91 -7.28
N ALA A 91 -10.39 15.75 -7.25
CA ALA A 91 -9.71 14.72 -8.03
C ALA A 91 -10.15 13.30 -7.64
N ILE A 92 -10.26 13.02 -6.34
CA ILE A 92 -10.80 11.75 -5.83
C ILE A 92 -12.22 11.53 -6.34
N SER A 93 -13.09 12.57 -6.24
CA SER A 93 -14.47 12.49 -6.72
C SER A 93 -14.55 12.15 -8.21
N ARG A 94 -13.77 12.85 -9.05
CA ARG A 94 -13.74 12.61 -10.50
C ARG A 94 -13.25 11.21 -10.86
N ILE A 95 -12.19 10.72 -10.20
CA ILE A 95 -11.70 9.35 -10.42
C ILE A 95 -12.79 8.33 -10.05
N ARG A 96 -13.45 8.50 -8.90
CA ARG A 96 -14.51 7.59 -8.45
C ARG A 96 -15.72 7.58 -9.39
N GLN A 97 -16.07 8.70 -10.00
CA GLN A 97 -17.15 8.81 -10.98
C GLN A 97 -16.92 7.94 -12.22
N THR A 98 -15.66 7.66 -12.59
CA THR A 98 -15.34 6.73 -13.68
C THR A 98 -15.63 5.26 -13.36
N GLY A 99 -16.00 4.94 -12.12
CA GLY A 99 -16.15 3.57 -11.62
C GLY A 99 -14.83 2.95 -11.11
N ALA A 100 -13.69 3.64 -11.24
CA ALA A 100 -12.43 3.19 -10.67
C ALA A 100 -12.46 3.23 -9.14
N GLN A 101 -11.86 2.23 -8.49
CA GLN A 101 -11.65 2.24 -7.05
C GLN A 101 -10.29 2.84 -6.69
N ILE A 102 -10.24 3.56 -5.57
CA ILE A 102 -8.99 4.08 -5.02
C ILE A 102 -8.67 3.30 -3.75
N ARG A 103 -7.50 2.64 -3.74
CA ARG A 103 -6.94 1.94 -2.58
C ARG A 103 -5.65 2.64 -2.17
N THR A 104 -5.51 2.94 -0.88
CA THR A 104 -4.39 3.75 -0.39
C THR A 104 -3.29 2.90 0.20
N GLN A 105 -2.06 3.33 0.01
CA GLN A 105 -0.89 2.70 0.59
C GLN A 105 0.14 3.76 0.97
N SER A 106 0.91 3.48 2.03
CA SER A 106 1.98 4.36 2.48
C SER A 106 2.98 3.61 3.33
N PRO A 107 4.28 3.94 3.28
CA PRO A 107 5.23 3.51 4.29
C PRO A 107 5.06 4.32 5.58
N VAL A 108 5.29 3.67 6.72
CA VAL A 108 5.56 4.39 7.96
C VAL A 108 6.99 4.93 7.91
N LEU A 109 7.13 6.23 8.16
CA LEU A 109 8.37 6.97 7.97
C LEU A 109 8.68 7.82 9.20
N ASN A 110 9.88 7.67 9.74
CA ASN A 110 10.40 8.59 10.73
C ASN A 110 10.33 10.04 10.21
N HIS A 111 10.12 11.01 11.09
CA HIS A 111 10.00 12.44 10.79
C HIS A 111 8.79 12.87 9.97
N ILE A 112 8.01 11.95 9.41
CA ILE A 112 6.87 12.25 8.53
C ILE A 112 5.54 11.82 9.16
N ASN A 113 5.42 10.54 9.52
CA ASN A 113 4.16 9.96 9.97
C ASN A 113 4.35 8.87 11.05
N ASN A 114 5.41 8.94 11.84
CA ASN A 114 5.67 8.03 12.94
C ASN A 114 4.82 8.34 14.20
N ASP A 115 3.57 8.74 13.99
CA ASP A 115 2.59 9.06 15.01
C ASP A 115 1.27 8.31 14.72
N PRO A 116 0.71 7.53 15.66
CA PRO A 116 -0.51 6.76 15.46
C PRO A 116 -1.74 7.63 15.17
N ASP A 117 -1.81 8.85 15.73
CA ASP A 117 -2.96 9.73 15.53
C ASP A 117 -3.02 10.29 14.11
N LEU A 118 -1.85 10.52 13.49
CA LEU A 118 -1.78 10.87 12.07
C LEU A 118 -2.32 9.75 11.17
N TRP A 119 -2.00 8.49 11.49
CA TRP A 119 -2.52 7.33 10.73
C TRP A 119 -4.01 7.15 10.92
N ALA A 120 -4.51 7.26 12.14
CA ALA A 120 -5.93 7.18 12.44
C ALA A 120 -6.70 8.27 11.67
N THR A 121 -6.26 9.52 11.76
CA THR A 121 -6.84 10.66 11.03
C THR A 121 -6.82 10.43 9.52
N MET A 122 -5.70 9.95 8.98
CA MET A 122 -5.57 9.68 7.55
C MET A 122 -6.54 8.59 7.08
N TRP A 123 -6.67 7.48 7.81
CA TRP A 123 -7.58 6.39 7.45
C TRP A 123 -9.05 6.80 7.60
N GLN A 124 -9.41 7.57 8.62
CA GLN A 124 -10.75 8.14 8.77
C GLN A 124 -11.11 9.04 7.59
N ARG A 125 -10.21 9.97 7.26
CA ARG A 125 -10.40 10.88 6.13
C ARG A 125 -10.50 10.15 4.80
N GLN A 126 -9.73 9.10 4.60
CA GLN A 126 -9.83 8.25 3.40
C GLN A 126 -11.21 7.60 3.28
N VAL A 127 -11.74 7.05 4.36
CA VAL A 127 -13.09 6.45 4.37
C VAL A 127 -14.17 7.50 4.12
N GLU A 128 -14.09 8.69 4.72
CA GLU A 128 -15.01 9.81 4.46
C GLU A 128 -15.07 10.19 2.98
N MET A 129 -13.92 10.17 2.30
CA MET A 129 -13.81 10.42 0.86
C MET A 129 -14.23 9.21 0.00
N GLY A 130 -14.61 8.08 0.63
CA GLY A 130 -14.99 6.83 -0.04
C GLY A 130 -13.84 6.13 -0.73
N ILE A 131 -12.60 6.29 -0.23
CA ILE A 131 -11.42 5.56 -0.65
C ILE A 131 -11.01 4.56 0.43
N ILE A 132 -10.27 3.53 0.04
CA ILE A 132 -10.10 2.31 0.86
C ILE A 132 -8.68 2.26 1.43
N PRO A 133 -8.48 2.37 2.76
CA PRO A 133 -7.20 2.09 3.39
C PRO A 133 -6.75 0.65 3.09
N TYR A 134 -5.54 0.46 2.57
CA TYR A 134 -5.15 -0.85 2.05
C TYR A 134 -3.85 -1.41 2.62
N TYR A 135 -2.77 -0.62 2.62
CA TYR A 135 -1.50 -1.03 3.20
C TYR A 135 -0.81 0.09 3.98
N MET A 136 -0.30 -0.28 5.17
CA MET A 136 0.79 0.42 5.85
C MET A 136 2.05 -0.42 5.65
N PHE A 137 3.01 0.10 4.90
CA PHE A 137 4.29 -0.57 4.65
C PHE A 137 5.35 -0.12 5.65
N VAL A 138 6.34 -0.98 5.88
CA VAL A 138 7.62 -0.59 6.45
C VAL A 138 8.46 0.08 5.35
N ALA A 139 9.27 1.08 5.71
CA ALA A 139 10.18 1.74 4.78
C ALA A 139 11.13 0.71 4.12
N ARG A 140 11.17 0.70 2.79
CA ARG A 140 12.02 -0.26 2.05
C ARG A 140 13.50 0.04 2.25
N ASN A 141 14.31 -1.00 2.07
CA ASN A 141 15.77 -0.95 2.11
C ASN A 141 16.39 -0.29 0.85
N THR A 142 15.85 0.86 0.46
CA THR A 142 16.28 1.63 -0.72
C THR A 142 16.38 3.11 -0.39
N GLY A 143 17.25 3.83 -1.10
CA GLY A 143 17.41 5.28 -0.93
C GLY A 143 17.83 5.65 0.50
N ALA A 144 17.17 6.63 1.08
CA ALA A 144 17.47 7.16 2.41
C ALA A 144 16.84 6.34 3.55
N GLN A 145 16.84 5.01 3.47
CA GLN A 145 16.22 4.12 4.47
C GLN A 145 16.64 4.49 5.90
N HIS A 146 17.94 4.67 6.15
CA HIS A 146 18.45 4.96 7.50
C HIS A 146 17.88 6.23 8.13
N TYR A 147 17.48 7.20 7.31
CA TYR A 147 16.85 8.44 7.78
C TYR A 147 15.36 8.24 8.10
N PHE A 148 14.69 7.44 7.28
CA PHE A 148 13.23 7.27 7.36
C PHE A 148 12.77 6.01 8.07
N SER A 149 13.65 5.04 8.33
CA SER A 149 13.25 3.80 8.98
C SER A 149 12.96 4.01 10.47
N ILE A 150 12.07 3.18 10.98
CA ILE A 150 11.81 3.00 12.41
C ILE A 150 11.87 1.51 12.74
N PRO A 151 12.14 1.15 14.01
CA PRO A 151 12.12 -0.25 14.43
C PRO A 151 10.77 -0.95 14.14
N LEU A 152 10.81 -2.23 13.81
CA LEU A 152 9.62 -3.01 13.48
C LEU A 152 8.59 -3.04 14.62
N GLU A 153 9.05 -3.09 15.88
CA GLU A 153 8.16 -3.00 17.05
C GLU A 153 7.47 -1.64 17.13
N GLU A 154 8.19 -0.55 16.85
CA GLU A 154 7.61 0.79 16.84
C GLU A 154 6.57 0.94 15.71
N ALA A 155 6.89 0.46 14.51
CA ALA A 155 5.94 0.43 13.39
C ALA A 155 4.66 -0.34 13.75
N TRP A 156 4.79 -1.48 14.43
CA TRP A 156 3.66 -2.24 14.92
C TRP A 156 2.86 -1.50 16.00
N ARG A 157 3.52 -0.84 16.95
CA ARG A 157 2.85 -0.06 17.99
C ARG A 157 2.04 1.10 17.40
N ILE A 158 2.60 1.79 16.40
CA ILE A 158 1.91 2.86 15.66
C ILE A 158 0.68 2.28 14.96
N PHE A 159 0.85 1.20 14.19
CA PHE A 159 -0.26 0.53 13.50
C PHE A 159 -1.37 0.13 14.48
N ARG A 160 -1.01 -0.57 15.56
CA ARG A 160 -1.96 -1.05 16.56
C ARG A 160 -2.74 0.10 17.21
N LYS A 161 -2.07 1.17 17.63
CA LYS A 161 -2.70 2.34 18.25
C LYS A 161 -3.62 3.07 17.28
N ALA A 162 -3.21 3.27 16.03
CA ALA A 162 -4.06 3.84 14.99
C ALA A 162 -5.29 2.98 14.69
N TYR A 163 -5.10 1.67 14.58
CA TYR A 163 -6.16 0.69 14.29
C TYR A 163 -7.23 0.64 15.40
N GLN A 164 -6.86 0.91 16.66
CA GLN A 164 -7.78 0.98 17.78
C GLN A 164 -8.72 2.20 17.72
N GLN A 165 -8.31 3.28 17.03
CA GLN A 165 -9.02 4.56 16.97
C GLN A 165 -10.02 4.65 15.81
N VAL A 166 -10.05 3.66 14.92
CA VAL A 166 -10.83 3.75 13.67
C VAL A 166 -11.98 2.72 13.63
N SER A 167 -13.00 3.04 12.82
CA SER A 167 -14.15 2.17 12.59
C SER A 167 -13.81 0.96 11.72
N GLY A 168 -14.73 -0.01 11.62
CA GLY A 168 -14.59 -1.22 10.81
C GLY A 168 -14.27 -0.95 9.35
N LEU A 169 -14.82 0.11 8.74
CA LEU A 169 -14.54 0.46 7.34
C LEU A 169 -13.08 0.90 7.11
N ALA A 170 -12.45 1.56 8.08
CA ALA A 170 -11.04 1.90 8.00
C ALA A 170 -10.13 0.70 8.36
N ARG A 171 -10.64 -0.32 9.05
CA ARG A 171 -9.90 -1.54 9.43
C ARG A 171 -9.67 -2.52 8.28
N THR A 172 -9.84 -2.09 7.05
CA THR A 172 -9.43 -2.84 5.85
C THR A 172 -7.92 -2.80 5.60
N VAL A 173 -7.22 -1.86 6.23
CA VAL A 173 -5.77 -1.69 6.11
C VAL A 173 -5.02 -2.89 6.71
N ARG A 174 -3.97 -3.32 6.02
CA ARG A 174 -3.01 -4.34 6.47
C ARG A 174 -1.67 -3.71 6.77
N GLY A 175 -1.09 -4.04 7.92
CA GLY A 175 0.21 -3.47 8.29
C GLY A 175 0.69 -3.88 9.67
N PRO A 176 1.89 -3.45 10.02
CA PRO A 176 2.92 -3.01 9.07
C PRO A 176 3.43 -4.17 8.22
N VAL A 177 3.70 -3.92 6.94
CA VAL A 177 4.08 -4.95 5.97
C VAL A 177 5.41 -4.63 5.31
N MET A 178 6.31 -5.59 5.29
CA MET A 178 7.53 -5.57 4.50
C MET A 178 7.28 -6.22 3.14
N SER A 179 7.64 -5.54 2.04
CA SER A 179 7.67 -6.11 0.69
C SER A 179 9.11 -6.56 0.42
N CYS A 180 9.44 -7.80 0.72
CA CYS A 180 10.78 -8.39 0.77
C CYS A 180 10.88 -9.65 -0.10
N ASP A 181 12.06 -10.31 -0.14
CA ASP A 181 12.32 -11.44 -1.02
C ASP A 181 11.32 -12.60 -0.92
N PRO A 182 10.91 -13.06 0.27
CA PRO A 182 9.90 -14.12 0.35
C PRO A 182 8.50 -13.66 -0.09
N GLY A 183 8.27 -12.37 -0.30
CA GLY A 183 6.99 -11.79 -0.71
C GLY A 183 6.55 -10.64 0.18
N LYS A 184 5.33 -10.70 0.74
CA LYS A 184 4.85 -9.71 1.71
C LYS A 184 4.76 -10.33 3.10
N VAL A 185 5.56 -9.82 4.03
CA VAL A 185 5.60 -10.23 5.43
C VAL A 185 4.98 -9.16 6.31
N GLN A 186 3.94 -9.52 7.06
CA GLN A 186 3.29 -8.65 8.03
C GLN A 186 3.83 -8.90 9.43
N VAL A 187 4.10 -7.84 10.16
CA VAL A 187 4.36 -7.89 11.61
C VAL A 187 3.02 -7.87 12.34
N LEU A 188 2.70 -8.96 13.03
CA LEU A 188 1.46 -9.09 13.83
C LEU A 188 1.64 -8.59 15.25
N GLY A 189 2.87 -8.61 15.76
CA GLY A 189 3.18 -8.14 17.09
C GLY A 189 4.47 -8.68 17.65
N VAL A 190 4.64 -8.41 18.94
CA VAL A 190 5.69 -8.98 19.79
C VAL A 190 5.00 -9.75 20.90
N SER A 191 5.50 -10.91 21.24
CA SER A 191 4.94 -11.78 22.30
C SER A 191 6.05 -12.57 23.01
N ASP A 192 5.78 -12.97 24.22
CA ASP A 192 6.60 -13.92 24.98
C ASP A 192 6.03 -15.32 24.81
N ILE A 193 6.77 -16.20 24.16
CA ILE A 193 6.37 -17.57 23.85
C ILE A 193 7.50 -18.51 24.31
N MET A 194 7.18 -19.52 25.15
CA MET A 194 8.17 -20.48 25.66
C MET A 194 9.41 -19.81 26.29
N ASN A 195 9.21 -18.73 27.06
CA ASN A 195 10.23 -17.90 27.68
C ASN A 195 11.18 -17.17 26.69
N GLU A 196 10.82 -17.09 25.42
CA GLU A 196 11.54 -16.32 24.43
C GLU A 196 10.66 -15.16 23.92
N LYS A 197 11.21 -13.94 23.93
CA LYS A 197 10.54 -12.78 23.33
C LYS A 197 10.72 -12.85 21.83
N VAL A 198 9.62 -12.80 21.08
CA VAL A 198 9.63 -13.01 19.62
C VAL A 198 8.76 -12.02 18.89
N TYR A 199 9.13 -11.74 17.64
CA TYR A 199 8.20 -11.20 16.66
C TYR A 199 7.25 -12.29 16.17
N VAL A 200 5.97 -11.99 16.14
CA VAL A 200 4.95 -12.80 15.48
C VAL A 200 4.73 -12.22 14.08
N LEU A 201 4.98 -13.02 13.07
CA LEU A 201 4.98 -12.63 11.67
C LEU A 201 4.00 -13.50 10.86
N ARG A 202 3.60 -12.99 9.70
CA ARG A 202 2.74 -13.72 8.77
C ARG A 202 3.11 -13.42 7.32
N ALA A 203 3.21 -14.45 6.48
CA ALA A 203 3.37 -14.30 5.05
C ALA A 203 2.02 -13.91 4.41
N LEU A 204 1.80 -12.63 4.11
CA LEU A 204 0.58 -12.19 3.40
C LEU A 204 0.58 -12.57 1.92
N GLN A 205 1.76 -12.63 1.32
CA GLN A 205 1.97 -13.01 -0.07
C GLN A 205 3.29 -13.76 -0.17
N HIS A 206 3.30 -14.86 -0.90
CA HIS A 206 4.47 -15.69 -1.11
C HIS A 206 4.41 -16.35 -2.48
N ARG A 207 5.57 -16.68 -3.08
CA ARG A 207 5.63 -17.40 -4.38
C ARG A 207 5.01 -18.78 -4.30
N ASN A 208 5.22 -19.51 -3.20
CA ASN A 208 4.52 -20.77 -2.92
C ASN A 208 3.19 -20.48 -2.20
N PRO A 209 2.03 -20.76 -2.81
CA PRO A 209 0.72 -20.49 -2.20
C PRO A 209 0.49 -21.17 -0.85
N LYS A 210 1.14 -22.31 -0.60
CA LYS A 210 1.03 -23.05 0.67
C LYS A 210 1.59 -22.28 1.87
N HIS A 211 2.39 -21.25 1.63
CA HIS A 211 2.98 -20.40 2.67
C HIS A 211 2.14 -19.16 2.97
N VAL A 212 1.17 -18.83 2.11
CA VAL A 212 0.31 -17.66 2.31
C VAL A 212 -0.54 -17.81 3.58
N MET A 213 -0.61 -16.75 4.36
CA MET A 213 -1.28 -16.66 5.68
C MET A 213 -0.64 -17.52 6.79
N LYS A 214 0.44 -18.23 6.51
CA LYS A 214 1.13 -19.04 7.53
C LYS A 214 1.86 -18.12 8.52
N PRO A 215 1.61 -18.25 9.83
CA PRO A 215 2.35 -17.52 10.85
C PRO A 215 3.74 -18.14 11.05
N PHE A 216 4.69 -17.30 11.46
CA PHE A 216 6.03 -17.72 11.85
C PHE A 216 6.63 -16.73 12.84
N TYR A 217 7.78 -17.09 13.42
CA TYR A 217 8.35 -16.38 14.56
C TYR A 217 9.82 -16.05 14.29
N ALA A 218 10.21 -14.84 14.65
CA ALA A 218 11.61 -14.40 14.62
C ALA A 218 12.05 -13.98 16.03
N GLN A 219 13.32 -14.15 16.33
CA GLN A 219 13.91 -13.63 17.56
C GLN A 219 13.65 -12.12 17.65
N TYR A 220 13.36 -11.65 18.84
CA TYR A 220 13.16 -10.23 19.07
C TYR A 220 14.48 -9.48 19.02
N ASP A 221 14.54 -8.47 18.16
CA ASP A 221 15.60 -7.48 18.10
C ASP A 221 14.94 -6.09 18.11
N PRO A 222 15.15 -5.28 19.18
CA PRO A 222 14.54 -3.95 19.28
C PRO A 222 15.01 -2.97 18.21
N HIS A 223 16.13 -3.27 17.54
CA HIS A 223 16.72 -2.42 16.50
C HIS A 223 16.39 -2.86 15.08
N ALA A 224 15.76 -4.03 14.89
CA ALA A 224 15.44 -4.53 13.56
C ALA A 224 14.47 -3.58 12.84
N ILE A 225 14.89 -3.13 11.64
CA ILE A 225 14.11 -2.23 10.77
C ILE A 225 13.64 -2.92 9.49
N TRP A 226 14.16 -4.11 9.19
CA TRP A 226 13.85 -4.83 7.96
C TRP A 226 14.01 -6.35 8.11
N TYR A 227 13.35 -7.08 7.22
CA TYR A 227 13.29 -8.55 7.21
C TYR A 227 14.65 -9.25 7.29
N ASN A 228 15.66 -8.78 6.56
CA ASN A 228 16.98 -9.43 6.51
C ASN A 228 17.80 -9.34 7.82
N GLN A 229 17.34 -8.57 8.79
CA GLN A 229 17.92 -8.50 10.13
C GLN A 229 17.29 -9.50 11.09
N LEU A 230 16.20 -10.15 10.69
CA LEU A 230 15.47 -11.09 11.53
C LEU A 230 16.10 -12.49 11.46
N LYS A 231 16.16 -13.16 12.61
CA LYS A 231 16.60 -14.55 12.74
C LYS A 231 15.43 -15.43 13.19
N PRO A 232 15.36 -16.71 12.77
CA PRO A 232 14.34 -17.62 13.25
C PRO A 232 14.37 -17.76 14.77
N ALA A 233 13.19 -17.86 15.41
CA ALA A 233 13.04 -18.09 16.84
C ALA A 233 13.14 -19.60 17.19
N PHE A 234 13.20 -19.90 18.50
CA PHE A 234 13.14 -21.25 19.06
C PHE A 234 14.28 -22.17 18.57
N GLY A 235 15.48 -21.61 18.44
CA GLY A 235 16.67 -22.37 18.04
C GLY A 235 16.66 -22.92 16.61
N LYS A 236 15.74 -22.45 15.76
CA LYS A 236 15.72 -22.85 14.35
C LYS A 236 16.81 -22.13 13.57
N GLU A 237 17.43 -22.83 12.63
CA GLU A 237 18.46 -22.28 11.75
C GLU A 237 17.88 -21.50 10.57
N LYS A 238 16.68 -21.87 10.10
CA LYS A 238 16.04 -21.29 8.90
C LYS A 238 14.55 -21.04 9.13
N PHE A 239 14.00 -20.09 8.41
CA PHE A 239 12.55 -19.96 8.28
C PHE A 239 11.98 -21.08 7.41
N PHE A 240 10.70 -21.40 7.59
CA PHE A 240 10.04 -22.53 6.92
C PHE A 240 9.97 -22.43 5.38
N PHE A 241 10.32 -21.31 4.83
CA PHE A 241 10.29 -21.02 3.38
C PHE A 241 11.70 -20.85 2.77
N GLU A 242 12.75 -21.00 3.54
CA GLU A 242 14.15 -21.08 3.13
C GLU A 242 14.56 -22.56 2.96
#